data_e8500a98c409f0a515dc5bd05d88257e
#
_entry.id   e8500a98c409f0a515dc5bd05d88257e
#
_cell.length_a   1.000
_cell.length_b   1.000
_cell.length_c   1.000
_cell.angle_alpha   90.00
_cell.angle_beta   90.00
_cell.angle_gamma   90.00
#
_symmetry.space_group_name_H-M   'P 1'
#
loop_
_entity.id
_entity.type
_entity.pdbx_description
1 polymer ?
#
loop_
_entity_poly.entity_id
_entity_poly.type
_entity_poly.pdbx_seq_one_letter_code
_entity_poly.pdbx_strand_id
1 'polypeptide(L)'
;MSGFDRRLITPLVAGAVLNPINSTILSVALVPIGVAFGEPPSRTAWLVTALYVATAIGQPVTGRLIDTYGPRRLFLPATALVGLGGVLGTLAPNLLVLVVARVLLGLGTCAGYPAAMRLLRDEADRTGEDSPGGVLTVLAISTQTVAVIGPPLGGLLVDAGGWRTTLAINIPLALAAFVLGWRYFPRDAPRPRERRPLVDLRGLNAPLLITYVRALLANIVAYGFIYGFTQWLQAGRGLSPSQAGLLLLPLFATAVGVAALTGRSQALRGKLVVASAVQLAVCLLVLALHPDSPLWMLLVVVLVSGVPQGLNGLTLQHAVYRQADPSRVAASAGLLRTFVYLGAIVTASVQGLVFGSHVDTAGLHALTVFLVVVSAVFLLINVFDRSLER
;
A
#
# COMPACT_ATOMS: atom_id res chain seq x y z
N MET A 1 0.73 -38.72 0.29
CA MET A 1 0.89 -37.39 -0.36
C MET A 1 1.06 -36.34 0.75
N SER A 2 2.24 -35.70 0.85
CA SER A 2 2.50 -34.70 1.88
C SER A 2 1.81 -33.40 1.44
N GLY A 3 0.82 -32.93 2.18
CA GLY A 3 0.14 -31.67 1.91
C GLY A 3 1.11 -30.47 2.03
N PHE A 4 0.59 -29.28 1.80
CA PHE A 4 1.34 -28.01 1.89
C PHE A 4 2.17 -27.91 3.18
N ASP A 5 3.45 -27.53 3.08
CA ASP A 5 4.30 -27.33 4.27
C ASP A 5 3.88 -26.04 5.03
N ARG A 6 3.10 -26.22 6.10
CA ARG A 6 2.59 -25.14 6.94
C ARG A 6 3.69 -24.30 7.59
N ARG A 7 4.93 -24.80 7.66
CA ARG A 7 6.07 -24.05 8.22
C ARG A 7 6.47 -22.84 7.34
N LEU A 8 6.07 -22.86 6.06
CA LEU A 8 6.30 -21.73 5.15
C LEU A 8 5.36 -20.56 5.42
N ILE A 9 4.19 -20.76 6.02
CA ILE A 9 3.18 -19.70 6.21
C ILE A 9 3.75 -18.52 7.00
N THR A 10 4.38 -18.80 8.14
CA THR A 10 4.90 -17.75 9.02
C THR A 10 5.94 -16.85 8.35
N PRO A 11 7.00 -17.35 7.69
CA PRO A 11 7.95 -16.50 6.99
C PRO A 11 7.35 -15.78 5.77
N LEU A 12 6.37 -16.38 5.08
CA LEU A 12 5.65 -15.74 3.97
C LEU A 12 4.86 -14.52 4.48
N VAL A 13 4.11 -14.69 5.56
CA VAL A 13 3.37 -13.60 6.21
C VAL A 13 4.34 -12.53 6.71
N ALA A 14 5.40 -12.90 7.44
CA ALA A 14 6.38 -11.95 7.97
C ALA A 14 6.99 -11.07 6.88
N GLY A 15 7.31 -11.65 5.70
CA GLY A 15 7.82 -10.86 4.57
C GLY A 15 6.76 -10.00 3.91
N ALA A 16 5.54 -10.52 3.73
CA ALA A 16 4.46 -9.83 3.02
C ALA A 16 3.93 -8.60 3.77
N VAL A 17 3.99 -8.59 5.11
CA VAL A 17 3.48 -7.47 5.92
C VAL A 17 4.46 -6.29 6.03
N LEU A 18 5.74 -6.46 5.68
CA LEU A 18 6.74 -5.39 5.79
C LEU A 18 6.39 -4.15 4.96
N ASN A 19 5.85 -4.32 3.75
CA ASN A 19 5.48 -3.19 2.92
C ASN A 19 4.23 -2.46 3.43
N PRO A 20 3.09 -3.13 3.72
CA PRO A 20 1.92 -2.47 4.30
C PRO A 20 2.21 -1.69 5.57
N ILE A 21 2.99 -2.26 6.50
CA ILE A 21 3.30 -1.58 7.76
C ILE A 21 4.10 -0.29 7.53
N ASN A 22 5.11 -0.33 6.66
CA ASN A 22 5.92 0.84 6.33
C ASN A 22 5.13 1.92 5.57
N SER A 23 4.11 1.53 4.83
CA SER A 23 3.25 2.45 4.11
C SER A 23 2.26 3.18 5.02
N THR A 24 1.67 2.47 5.99
CA THR A 24 0.56 3.00 6.78
C THR A 24 1.00 3.68 8.08
N ILE A 25 2.02 3.17 8.76
CA ILE A 25 2.58 3.78 9.98
C ILE A 25 3.05 5.21 9.74
N LEU A 26 3.62 5.50 8.58
CA LEU A 26 4.16 6.81 8.28
C LEU A 26 3.09 7.91 8.25
N SER A 27 1.82 7.59 7.95
CA SER A 27 0.75 8.59 7.84
C SER A 27 0.60 9.47 9.08
N VAL A 28 0.82 8.90 10.26
CA VAL A 28 0.75 9.62 11.56
C VAL A 28 2.09 10.19 12.02
N ALA A 29 3.20 9.81 11.40
CA ALA A 29 4.55 10.25 11.79
C ALA A 29 5.04 11.49 11.02
N LEU A 30 4.41 11.85 9.89
CA LEU A 30 4.87 12.97 9.03
C LEU A 30 4.94 14.30 9.77
N VAL A 31 3.89 14.64 10.53
CA VAL A 31 3.84 15.90 11.30
C VAL A 31 4.89 15.89 12.40
N PRO A 32 4.98 14.88 13.28
CA PRO A 32 6.04 14.81 14.29
C PRO A 32 7.47 14.84 13.71
N ILE A 33 7.71 14.26 12.54
CA ILE A 33 9.01 14.32 11.86
C ILE A 33 9.29 15.76 11.38
N GLY A 34 8.30 16.42 10.77
CA GLY A 34 8.42 17.80 10.33
C GLY A 34 8.78 18.75 11.48
N VAL A 35 8.07 18.62 12.60
CA VAL A 35 8.34 19.39 13.82
C VAL A 35 9.75 19.11 14.34
N ALA A 36 10.17 17.83 14.41
CA ALA A 36 11.46 17.45 14.96
C ALA A 36 12.67 17.96 14.15
N PHE A 37 12.52 18.10 12.83
CA PHE A 37 13.59 18.61 11.97
C PHE A 37 13.39 20.07 11.54
N GLY A 38 12.32 20.73 11.96
CA GLY A 38 11.98 22.10 11.51
C GLY A 38 11.68 22.17 10.02
N GLU A 39 11.16 21.07 9.44
CA GLU A 39 10.92 20.94 8.00
C GLU A 39 9.44 21.05 7.65
N PRO A 40 9.10 21.77 6.59
CA PRO A 40 7.71 21.96 6.17
C PRO A 40 7.11 20.67 5.56
N PRO A 41 5.77 20.59 5.48
CA PRO A 41 5.07 19.45 4.86
C PRO A 41 5.51 19.17 3.42
N SER A 42 5.89 20.17 2.64
CA SER A 42 6.45 20.03 1.30
C SER A 42 7.73 19.22 1.26
N ARG A 43 8.55 19.28 2.32
CA ARG A 43 9.76 18.47 2.42
C ARG A 43 9.51 17.09 3.03
N THR A 44 8.65 16.99 4.03
CA THR A 44 8.32 15.67 4.62
C THR A 44 7.56 14.76 3.65
N ALA A 45 6.86 15.32 2.65
CA ALA A 45 6.25 14.55 1.56
C ALA A 45 7.25 13.66 0.80
N TRP A 46 8.53 14.02 0.75
CA TRP A 46 9.59 13.20 0.15
C TRP A 46 9.76 11.85 0.83
N LEU A 47 9.42 11.73 2.11
CA LEU A 47 9.47 10.45 2.83
C LEU A 47 8.47 9.43 2.25
N VAL A 48 7.30 9.92 1.82
CA VAL A 48 6.28 9.10 1.14
C VAL A 48 6.75 8.77 -0.28
N THR A 49 7.14 9.81 -1.03
CA THR A 49 7.59 9.68 -2.42
C THR A 49 8.78 8.72 -2.54
N ALA A 50 9.80 8.87 -1.68
CA ALA A 50 11.01 8.04 -1.72
C ALA A 50 10.70 6.54 -1.56
N LEU A 51 9.85 6.17 -0.60
CA LEU A 51 9.45 4.77 -0.41
C LEU A 51 8.75 4.24 -1.67
N TYR A 52 7.77 4.99 -2.18
CA TYR A 52 6.93 4.50 -3.27
C TYR A 52 7.65 4.49 -4.62
N VAL A 53 8.54 5.45 -4.90
CA VAL A 53 9.42 5.41 -6.07
C VAL A 53 10.33 4.20 -6.01
N ALA A 54 11.00 3.98 -4.87
CA ALA A 54 11.84 2.81 -4.67
C ALA A 54 11.06 1.50 -4.84
N THR A 55 9.83 1.43 -4.31
CA THR A 55 8.97 0.24 -4.41
C THR A 55 8.44 0.05 -5.83
N ALA A 56 8.00 1.12 -6.51
CA ALA A 56 7.46 1.05 -7.87
C ALA A 56 8.48 0.53 -8.89
N ILE A 57 9.74 0.92 -8.72
CA ILE A 57 10.86 0.45 -9.56
C ILE A 57 11.37 -0.91 -9.07
N GLY A 58 11.54 -1.05 -7.76
CA GLY A 58 12.15 -2.22 -7.15
C GLY A 58 11.30 -3.49 -7.25
N GLN A 59 9.97 -3.39 -7.18
CA GLN A 59 9.11 -4.56 -7.12
C GLN A 59 9.11 -5.40 -8.41
N PRO A 60 8.98 -4.86 -9.62
CA PRO A 60 9.10 -5.65 -10.85
C PRO A 60 10.52 -6.21 -11.04
N VAL A 61 11.56 -5.44 -10.69
CA VAL A 61 12.95 -5.89 -10.75
C VAL A 61 13.19 -7.06 -9.80
N THR A 62 12.78 -6.92 -8.55
CA THR A 62 12.95 -7.97 -7.52
C THR A 62 12.14 -9.23 -7.86
N GLY A 63 10.91 -9.07 -8.35
CA GLY A 63 10.11 -10.20 -8.84
C GLY A 63 10.85 -11.00 -9.90
N ARG A 64 11.42 -10.32 -10.89
CA ARG A 64 12.23 -10.92 -11.95
C ARG A 64 13.50 -11.61 -11.44
N LEU A 65 14.19 -10.96 -10.49
CA LEU A 65 15.38 -11.54 -9.88
C LEU A 65 15.03 -12.80 -9.07
N ILE A 66 13.88 -12.82 -8.39
CA ILE A 66 13.38 -14.00 -7.66
C ILE A 66 13.11 -15.17 -8.62
N ASP A 67 12.51 -14.91 -9.78
CA ASP A 67 12.29 -15.94 -10.79
C ASP A 67 13.60 -16.52 -11.33
N THR A 68 14.65 -15.69 -11.42
CA THR A 68 15.95 -16.08 -11.98
C THR A 68 16.86 -16.76 -10.93
N TYR A 69 16.97 -16.17 -9.74
CA TYR A 69 17.96 -16.57 -8.74
C TYR A 69 17.35 -17.34 -7.55
N GLY A 70 16.05 -17.34 -7.44
CA GLY A 70 15.29 -18.00 -6.37
C GLY A 70 14.84 -17.06 -5.26
N PRO A 71 13.76 -17.47 -4.55
CA PRO A 71 13.13 -16.63 -3.52
C PRO A 71 14.02 -16.41 -2.28
N ARG A 72 14.74 -17.43 -1.82
CA ARG A 72 15.57 -17.31 -0.63
C ARG A 72 16.74 -16.35 -0.81
N ARG A 73 17.44 -16.44 -1.95
CA ARG A 73 18.62 -15.61 -2.26
C ARG A 73 18.28 -14.13 -2.35
N LEU A 74 17.06 -13.79 -2.74
CA LEU A 74 16.61 -12.42 -2.82
C LEU A 74 15.92 -11.93 -1.54
N PHE A 75 15.16 -12.79 -0.87
CA PHE A 75 14.43 -12.44 0.34
C PHE A 75 15.36 -12.08 1.50
N LEU A 76 16.43 -12.84 1.73
CA LEU A 76 17.35 -12.61 2.85
C LEU A 76 18.06 -11.24 2.76
N PRO A 77 18.74 -10.88 1.65
CA PRO A 77 19.35 -9.55 1.56
C PRO A 77 18.30 -8.42 1.56
N ALA A 78 17.11 -8.66 1.01
CA ALA A 78 16.02 -7.68 1.04
C ALA A 78 15.53 -7.41 2.47
N THR A 79 15.32 -8.45 3.27
CA THR A 79 14.95 -8.27 4.69
C THR A 79 16.09 -7.65 5.51
N ALA A 80 17.35 -7.99 5.23
CA ALA A 80 18.50 -7.29 5.84
C ALA A 80 18.51 -5.80 5.48
N LEU A 81 18.18 -5.45 4.23
CA LEU A 81 18.07 -4.07 3.79
C LEU A 81 16.94 -3.31 4.52
N VAL A 82 15.81 -3.97 4.82
CA VAL A 82 14.75 -3.40 5.69
C VAL A 82 15.31 -3.10 7.08
N GLY A 83 16.04 -4.03 7.67
CA GLY A 83 16.69 -3.82 8.99
C GLY A 83 17.66 -2.65 8.97
N LEU A 84 18.53 -2.57 7.96
CA LEU A 84 19.44 -1.43 7.76
C LEU A 84 18.70 -0.11 7.61
N GLY A 85 17.63 -0.08 6.79
CA GLY A 85 16.76 1.09 6.63
C GLY A 85 16.09 1.49 7.95
N GLY A 86 15.68 0.51 8.78
CA GLY A 86 15.15 0.74 10.12
C GLY A 86 16.19 1.38 11.06
N VAL A 87 17.41 0.84 11.10
CA VAL A 87 18.52 1.41 11.89
C VAL A 87 18.87 2.82 11.43
N LEU A 88 19.08 3.00 10.11
CA LEU A 88 19.43 4.30 9.56
C LEU A 88 18.33 5.34 9.80
N GLY A 89 17.05 4.95 9.66
CA GLY A 89 15.92 5.83 9.91
C GLY A 89 15.78 6.21 11.39
N THR A 90 16.01 5.26 12.31
CA THR A 90 15.95 5.52 13.75
C THR A 90 17.05 6.48 14.21
N LEU A 91 18.24 6.36 13.63
CA LEU A 91 19.41 7.18 13.95
C LEU A 91 19.53 8.44 13.08
N ALA A 92 18.60 8.70 12.18
CA ALA A 92 18.67 9.80 11.22
C ALA A 92 18.85 11.16 11.93
N PRO A 93 19.93 11.90 11.64
CA PRO A 93 20.19 13.22 12.20
C PRO A 93 19.46 14.35 11.46
N ASN A 94 18.98 14.08 10.25
CA ASN A 94 18.28 15.04 9.39
C ASN A 94 17.34 14.34 8.42
N LEU A 95 16.51 15.14 7.74
CA LEU A 95 15.50 14.63 6.80
C LEU A 95 16.10 13.88 5.60
N LEU A 96 17.27 14.31 5.09
CA LEU A 96 17.90 13.67 3.93
C LEU A 96 18.29 12.21 4.24
N VAL A 97 18.91 11.97 5.39
CA VAL A 97 19.25 10.61 5.83
C VAL A 97 17.99 9.76 6.03
N LEU A 98 16.91 10.38 6.53
CA LEU A 98 15.62 9.70 6.67
C LEU A 98 15.01 9.34 5.29
N VAL A 99 15.14 10.21 4.28
CA VAL A 99 14.73 9.92 2.90
C VAL A 99 15.54 8.73 2.33
N VAL A 100 16.85 8.69 2.56
CA VAL A 100 17.68 7.54 2.16
C VAL A 100 17.23 6.26 2.86
N ALA A 101 16.94 6.33 4.17
CA ALA A 101 16.39 5.20 4.90
C ALA A 101 15.05 4.71 4.29
N ARG A 102 14.19 5.62 3.84
CA ARG A 102 12.92 5.30 3.16
C ARG A 102 13.14 4.61 1.81
N VAL A 103 14.16 5.00 1.06
CA VAL A 103 14.57 4.30 -0.18
C VAL A 103 15.00 2.86 0.14
N LEU A 104 15.85 2.66 1.15
CA LEU A 104 16.28 1.32 1.59
C LEU A 104 15.10 0.46 2.02
N LEU A 105 14.19 1.02 2.82
CA LEU A 105 12.95 0.34 3.24
C LEU A 105 12.09 -0.03 2.01
N GLY A 106 11.92 0.90 1.06
CA GLY A 106 11.16 0.65 -0.17
C GLY A 106 11.75 -0.51 -0.98
N LEU A 107 13.04 -0.50 -1.24
CA LEU A 107 13.74 -1.57 -1.96
C LEU A 107 13.70 -2.90 -1.19
N GLY A 108 13.94 -2.85 0.12
CA GLY A 108 13.96 -4.04 0.98
C GLY A 108 12.60 -4.74 1.09
N THR A 109 11.51 -3.98 1.08
CA THR A 109 10.15 -4.54 1.16
C THR A 109 9.65 -5.15 -0.16
N CYS A 110 10.36 -4.93 -1.28
CA CYS A 110 9.97 -5.43 -2.60
C CYS A 110 9.98 -6.95 -2.73
N ALA A 111 10.78 -7.67 -1.94
CA ALA A 111 10.94 -9.11 -2.08
C ALA A 111 9.84 -9.93 -1.40
N GLY A 112 9.17 -9.40 -0.37
CA GLY A 112 8.26 -10.17 0.48
C GLY A 112 7.13 -10.83 -0.29
N TYR A 113 6.35 -10.07 -1.03
CA TYR A 113 5.20 -10.57 -1.76
C TYR A 113 5.58 -11.45 -2.98
N PRO A 114 6.53 -11.05 -3.87
CA PRO A 114 6.96 -11.92 -4.96
C PRO A 114 7.59 -13.24 -4.50
N ALA A 115 8.38 -13.22 -3.42
CA ALA A 115 8.93 -14.45 -2.85
C ALA A 115 7.83 -15.39 -2.33
N ALA A 116 6.82 -14.81 -1.67
CA ALA A 116 5.66 -15.57 -1.22
C ALA A 116 4.92 -16.22 -2.39
N MET A 117 4.60 -15.46 -3.44
CA MET A 117 3.91 -16.00 -4.62
C MET A 117 4.73 -17.10 -5.32
N ARG A 118 6.04 -16.94 -5.38
CA ARG A 118 6.92 -17.93 -6.00
C ARG A 118 6.98 -19.22 -5.19
N LEU A 119 7.18 -19.13 -3.88
CA LEU A 119 7.21 -20.31 -3.00
C LEU A 119 5.88 -21.06 -2.97
N LEU A 120 4.76 -20.34 -3.01
CA LEU A 120 3.43 -20.94 -3.12
C LEU A 120 3.28 -21.73 -4.42
N ARG A 121 3.79 -21.20 -5.53
CA ARG A 121 3.76 -21.91 -6.82
C ARG A 121 4.67 -23.15 -6.82
N ASP A 122 5.92 -22.99 -6.34
CA ASP A 122 6.85 -24.11 -6.24
C ASP A 122 6.27 -25.24 -5.36
N GLU A 123 5.53 -24.89 -4.31
CA GLU A 123 4.89 -25.85 -3.43
C GLU A 123 3.64 -26.50 -4.05
N ALA A 124 2.84 -25.74 -4.80
CA ALA A 124 1.72 -26.25 -5.58
C ALA A 124 2.20 -27.29 -6.63
N ASP A 125 3.27 -26.96 -7.36
CA ASP A 125 3.90 -27.84 -8.33
C ASP A 125 4.43 -29.14 -7.66
N ARG A 126 4.96 -29.04 -6.42
CA ARG A 126 5.45 -30.18 -5.64
C ARG A 126 4.33 -31.10 -5.14
N THR A 127 3.19 -30.53 -4.73
CA THR A 127 2.09 -31.30 -4.13
C THR A 127 1.06 -31.81 -5.14
N GLY A 128 1.06 -31.24 -6.36
CA GLY A 128 0.04 -31.49 -7.38
C GLY A 128 -1.31 -30.89 -7.05
N GLU A 129 -1.39 -29.96 -6.08
CA GLU A 129 -2.59 -29.22 -5.74
C GLU A 129 -2.62 -27.90 -6.53
N ASP A 130 -3.71 -27.65 -7.27
CA ASP A 130 -3.85 -26.49 -8.16
C ASP A 130 -3.74 -25.11 -7.47
N SER A 131 -3.98 -25.04 -6.17
CA SER A 131 -3.79 -23.82 -5.38
C SER A 131 -3.86 -24.09 -3.87
N PRO A 132 -2.89 -23.65 -3.08
CA PRO A 132 -3.02 -23.59 -1.63
C PRO A 132 -3.89 -22.38 -1.23
N GLY A 133 -5.17 -22.38 -1.68
CA GLY A 133 -6.10 -21.25 -1.53
C GLY A 133 -6.20 -20.71 -0.10
N GLY A 134 -6.06 -21.58 0.90
CA GLY A 134 -6.00 -21.17 2.30
C GLY A 134 -4.82 -20.28 2.63
N VAL A 135 -3.64 -20.51 2.03
CA VAL A 135 -2.43 -19.70 2.31
C VAL A 135 -2.51 -18.32 1.65
N LEU A 136 -3.04 -18.26 0.42
CA LEU A 136 -3.31 -16.97 -0.24
C LEU A 136 -4.29 -16.11 0.57
N THR A 137 -5.32 -16.75 1.14
CA THR A 137 -6.27 -16.09 2.03
C THR A 137 -5.59 -15.58 3.30
N VAL A 138 -4.72 -16.36 3.94
CA VAL A 138 -3.94 -15.94 5.10
C VAL A 138 -3.05 -14.75 4.77
N LEU A 139 -2.35 -14.76 3.63
CA LEU A 139 -1.52 -13.64 3.19
C LEU A 139 -2.36 -12.36 2.94
N ALA A 140 -3.49 -12.50 2.26
CA ALA A 140 -4.39 -11.38 2.00
C ALA A 140 -4.94 -10.79 3.31
N ILE A 141 -5.43 -11.62 4.22
CA ILE A 141 -5.93 -11.19 5.52
C ILE A 141 -4.81 -10.52 6.32
N SER A 142 -3.61 -11.12 6.38
CA SER A 142 -2.49 -10.57 7.16
C SER A 142 -2.06 -9.20 6.64
N THR A 143 -1.93 -9.03 5.33
CA THR A 143 -1.54 -7.74 4.74
C THR A 143 -2.61 -6.67 4.94
N GLN A 144 -3.89 -7.03 4.85
CA GLN A 144 -5.01 -6.12 5.12
C GLN A 144 -5.10 -5.77 6.61
N THR A 145 -4.94 -6.74 7.51
CA THR A 145 -4.92 -6.50 8.96
C THR A 145 -3.81 -5.53 9.34
N VAL A 146 -2.62 -5.70 8.78
CA VAL A 146 -1.50 -4.79 9.05
C VAL A 146 -1.78 -3.39 8.49
N ALA A 147 -2.40 -3.28 7.32
CA ALA A 147 -2.80 -1.98 6.79
C ALA A 147 -3.81 -1.27 7.70
N VAL A 148 -4.73 -2.03 8.31
CA VAL A 148 -5.72 -1.53 9.30
C VAL A 148 -5.06 -1.05 10.59
N ILE A 149 -4.16 -1.87 11.14
CA ILE A 149 -3.52 -1.61 12.44
C ILE A 149 -2.40 -0.56 12.32
N GLY A 150 -1.86 -0.35 11.11
CA GLY A 150 -0.70 0.51 10.88
C GLY A 150 -0.82 1.91 11.46
N PRO A 151 -1.83 2.73 11.10
CA PRO A 151 -1.95 4.07 11.62
C PRO A 151 -2.17 4.14 13.15
N PRO A 152 -3.06 3.33 13.78
CA PRO A 152 -3.18 3.28 15.23
C PRO A 152 -1.89 2.86 15.93
N LEU A 153 -1.22 1.81 15.43
CA LEU A 153 0.07 1.37 15.95
C LEU A 153 1.13 2.46 15.80
N GLY A 154 1.17 3.11 14.63
CA GLY A 154 2.07 4.24 14.39
C GLY A 154 1.85 5.38 15.37
N GLY A 155 0.59 5.76 15.62
CA GLY A 155 0.24 6.78 16.58
C GLY A 155 0.69 6.44 18.00
N LEU A 156 0.39 5.23 18.48
CA LEU A 156 0.82 4.74 19.79
C LEU A 156 2.34 4.73 19.91
N LEU A 157 3.06 4.30 18.87
CA LEU A 157 4.53 4.32 18.87
C LEU A 157 5.08 5.74 18.93
N VAL A 158 4.48 6.69 18.21
CA VAL A 158 4.90 8.10 18.24
C VAL A 158 4.67 8.70 19.62
N ASP A 159 3.51 8.49 20.22
CA ASP A 159 3.19 9.03 21.55
C ASP A 159 4.03 8.39 22.67
N ALA A 160 4.38 7.09 22.55
CA ALA A 160 5.16 6.38 23.55
C ALA A 160 6.67 6.66 23.49
N GLY A 161 7.25 6.88 22.31
CA GLY A 161 8.70 6.99 22.14
C GLY A 161 9.15 7.90 21.00
N GLY A 162 8.26 8.74 20.49
CA GLY A 162 8.52 9.65 19.41
C GLY A 162 8.52 8.98 18.02
N TRP A 163 8.60 9.78 16.97
CA TRP A 163 8.54 9.31 15.59
C TRP A 163 9.60 8.27 15.21
N ARG A 164 10.76 8.27 15.91
CA ARG A 164 11.85 7.31 15.66
C ARG A 164 11.42 5.86 15.89
N THR A 165 10.50 5.61 16.80
CA THR A 165 9.98 4.26 17.08
C THR A 165 9.24 3.65 15.89
N THR A 166 8.64 4.50 15.03
CA THR A 166 7.98 4.02 13.79
C THR A 166 8.97 3.47 12.76
N LEU A 167 10.24 3.87 12.83
CA LEU A 167 11.33 3.32 12.01
C LEU A 167 12.00 2.14 12.74
N ALA A 168 12.18 2.25 14.06
CA ALA A 168 12.81 1.23 14.89
C ALA A 168 12.07 -0.11 14.85
N ILE A 169 10.73 -0.10 14.72
CA ILE A 169 9.91 -1.33 14.61
C ILE A 169 10.35 -2.22 13.42
N ASN A 170 10.97 -1.64 12.39
CA ASN A 170 11.48 -2.40 11.26
C ASN A 170 12.65 -3.32 11.66
N ILE A 171 13.39 -3.01 12.70
CA ILE A 171 14.55 -3.80 13.14
C ILE A 171 14.09 -5.19 13.62
N PRO A 172 13.22 -5.32 14.63
CA PRO A 172 12.74 -6.63 15.08
C PRO A 172 11.91 -7.34 13.99
N LEU A 173 11.11 -6.63 13.19
CA LEU A 173 10.33 -7.24 12.11
C LEU A 173 11.24 -7.80 11.01
N ALA A 174 12.26 -7.06 10.59
CA ALA A 174 13.22 -7.51 9.59
C ALA A 174 14.04 -8.69 10.11
N LEU A 175 14.49 -8.65 11.39
CA LEU A 175 15.19 -9.75 12.01
C LEU A 175 14.33 -11.01 12.06
N ALA A 176 13.07 -10.88 12.48
CA ALA A 176 12.14 -12.01 12.50
C ALA A 176 11.94 -12.58 11.10
N ALA A 177 11.67 -11.73 10.09
CA ALA A 177 11.50 -12.17 8.70
C ALA A 177 12.77 -12.82 8.15
N PHE A 178 13.96 -12.25 8.45
CA PHE A 178 15.25 -12.81 8.05
C PHE A 178 15.48 -14.20 8.65
N VAL A 179 15.35 -14.35 9.97
CA VAL A 179 15.56 -15.61 10.69
C VAL A 179 14.57 -16.68 10.22
N LEU A 180 13.29 -16.32 10.08
CA LEU A 180 12.27 -17.23 9.58
C LEU A 180 12.53 -17.65 8.13
N GLY A 181 12.89 -16.71 7.25
CA GLY A 181 13.27 -17.01 5.87
C GLY A 181 14.53 -17.86 5.77
N TRP A 182 15.54 -17.56 6.59
CA TRP A 182 16.78 -18.35 6.64
C TRP A 182 16.52 -19.80 7.12
N ARG A 183 15.64 -19.97 8.09
CA ARG A 183 15.34 -21.25 8.71
C ARG A 183 14.42 -22.14 7.87
N TYR A 184 13.41 -21.56 7.23
CA TYR A 184 12.30 -22.31 6.64
C TYR A 184 12.25 -22.26 5.11
N PHE A 185 12.82 -21.24 4.45
CA PHE A 185 12.82 -21.26 2.99
C PHE A 185 13.74 -22.33 2.45
N PRO A 186 13.26 -23.13 1.46
CA PRO A 186 14.09 -24.14 0.81
C PRO A 186 15.30 -23.48 0.14
N ARG A 187 16.38 -24.24 -0.01
CA ARG A 187 17.53 -23.77 -0.79
C ARG A 187 17.14 -23.67 -2.26
N ASP A 188 17.54 -22.56 -2.87
CA ASP A 188 17.21 -22.30 -4.26
C ASP A 188 17.93 -23.29 -5.18
N ALA A 189 17.16 -24.04 -5.99
CA ALA A 189 17.69 -24.92 -7.01
C ALA A 189 18.20 -24.08 -8.21
N PRO A 190 19.23 -24.55 -8.97
CA PRO A 190 19.62 -23.95 -10.22
C PRO A 190 18.45 -23.93 -11.20
N ARG A 191 18.22 -22.77 -11.82
CA ARG A 191 17.11 -22.58 -12.78
C ARG A 191 17.65 -22.13 -14.14
N PRO A 192 17.00 -22.53 -15.24
CA PRO A 192 17.32 -22.01 -16.55
C PRO A 192 17.14 -20.48 -16.58
N ARG A 193 18.14 -19.77 -17.10
CA ARG A 193 18.06 -18.30 -17.27
C ARG A 193 17.19 -17.98 -18.48
N GLU A 194 15.91 -17.74 -18.26
CA GLU A 194 15.06 -17.18 -19.31
C GLU A 194 15.33 -15.70 -19.51
N ARG A 195 15.69 -15.30 -20.75
CA ARG A 195 15.85 -13.89 -21.15
C ARG A 195 14.47 -13.28 -21.42
N ARG A 196 13.77 -12.84 -20.38
CA ARG A 196 12.52 -12.06 -20.50
C ARG A 196 12.81 -10.62 -20.09
N PRO A 197 12.15 -9.59 -20.68
CA PRO A 197 12.33 -8.20 -20.29
C PRO A 197 11.91 -7.98 -18.83
N LEU A 198 12.52 -6.98 -18.15
CA LEU A 198 12.21 -6.62 -16.76
C LEU A 198 10.75 -6.18 -16.59
N VAL A 199 10.22 -5.48 -17.58
CA VAL A 199 8.81 -5.08 -17.67
C VAL A 199 8.30 -5.53 -19.03
N ASP A 200 7.33 -6.42 -19.06
CA ASP A 200 6.74 -6.92 -20.30
C ASP A 200 5.46 -6.12 -20.64
N LEU A 201 5.62 -5.15 -21.51
CA LEU A 201 4.52 -4.31 -22.01
C LEU A 201 3.78 -4.93 -23.22
N ARG A 202 4.24 -6.07 -23.75
CA ARG A 202 3.66 -6.69 -24.95
C ARG A 202 2.25 -7.26 -24.74
N GLY A 203 1.82 -7.40 -23.50
CA GLY A 203 0.47 -7.86 -23.14
C GLY A 203 -0.50 -6.72 -22.83
N LEU A 204 -0.10 -5.45 -23.02
CA LEU A 204 -0.97 -4.30 -22.79
C LEU A 204 -2.05 -4.23 -23.90
N ASN A 205 -3.28 -4.37 -23.46
CA ASN A 205 -4.46 -4.07 -24.29
C ASN A 205 -5.21 -2.86 -23.71
N ALA A 206 -6.09 -2.24 -24.50
CA ALA A 206 -6.81 -1.04 -24.09
C ALA A 206 -7.65 -1.24 -22.81
N PRO A 207 -8.42 -2.34 -22.63
CA PRO A 207 -9.14 -2.61 -21.37
C PRO A 207 -8.24 -2.68 -20.16
N LEU A 208 -7.09 -3.34 -20.27
CA LEU A 208 -6.12 -3.48 -19.18
C LEU A 208 -5.48 -2.14 -18.82
N LEU A 209 -5.15 -1.31 -19.82
CA LEU A 209 -4.63 0.04 -19.60
C LEU A 209 -5.64 0.91 -18.85
N ILE A 210 -6.93 0.86 -19.25
CA ILE A 210 -8.00 1.57 -18.55
C ILE A 210 -8.09 1.10 -17.08
N THR A 211 -7.93 -0.20 -16.84
CA THR A 211 -7.93 -0.74 -15.48
C THR A 211 -6.74 -0.23 -14.65
N TYR A 212 -5.57 -0.04 -15.25
CA TYR A 212 -4.43 0.58 -14.57
C TYR A 212 -4.65 2.07 -14.28
N VAL A 213 -5.26 2.80 -15.22
CA VAL A 213 -5.66 4.20 -14.97
C VAL A 213 -6.69 4.28 -13.84
N ARG A 214 -7.67 3.37 -13.80
CA ARG A 214 -8.61 3.25 -12.67
C ARG A 214 -7.88 3.04 -11.35
N ALA A 215 -6.88 2.16 -11.31
CA ALA A 215 -6.09 1.92 -10.12
C ALA A 215 -5.30 3.16 -9.68
N LEU A 216 -4.70 3.87 -10.63
CA LEU A 216 -4.03 5.14 -10.37
C LEU A 216 -4.97 6.15 -9.72
N LEU A 217 -6.12 6.43 -10.36
CA LEU A 217 -7.09 7.43 -9.90
C LEU A 217 -7.69 7.07 -8.53
N ALA A 218 -8.09 5.81 -8.33
CA ALA A 218 -8.59 5.33 -7.04
C ALA A 218 -7.56 5.52 -5.92
N ASN A 219 -6.29 5.26 -6.20
CA ASN A 219 -5.23 5.34 -5.19
C ASN A 219 -4.72 6.77 -4.97
N ILE A 220 -4.79 7.68 -5.95
CA ILE A 220 -4.57 9.11 -5.70
C ILE A 220 -5.50 9.58 -4.58
N VAL A 221 -6.79 9.26 -4.65
CA VAL A 221 -7.75 9.70 -3.64
C VAL A 221 -7.55 8.96 -2.31
N ALA A 222 -7.33 7.65 -2.35
CA ALA A 222 -7.09 6.85 -1.16
C ALA A 222 -5.89 7.35 -0.34
N TYR A 223 -4.75 7.56 -0.98
CA TYR A 223 -3.55 8.08 -0.32
C TYR A 223 -3.68 9.56 0.04
N GLY A 224 -4.39 10.36 -0.78
CA GLY A 224 -4.74 11.75 -0.48
C GLY A 224 -5.50 11.86 0.83
N PHE A 225 -6.48 11.00 1.01
CA PHE A 225 -7.24 10.93 2.24
C PHE A 225 -6.37 10.44 3.40
N ILE A 226 -5.70 9.29 3.29
CA ILE A 226 -4.92 8.71 4.39
C ILE A 226 -3.83 9.67 4.86
N TYR A 227 -3.03 10.25 3.98
CA TYR A 227 -1.93 11.12 4.37
C TYR A 227 -2.38 12.55 4.63
N GLY A 228 -3.20 13.15 3.75
CA GLY A 228 -3.61 14.55 3.87
C GLY A 228 -4.55 14.78 5.05
N PHE A 229 -5.56 13.94 5.18
CA PHE A 229 -6.51 14.04 6.28
C PHE A 229 -5.84 13.79 7.64
N THR A 230 -4.93 12.80 7.72
CA THR A 230 -4.20 12.52 8.97
C THR A 230 -3.29 13.68 9.38
N GLN A 231 -2.61 14.33 8.42
CA GLN A 231 -1.81 15.51 8.72
C GLN A 231 -2.68 16.68 9.22
N TRP A 232 -3.83 16.91 8.58
CA TRP A 232 -4.77 17.94 9.03
C TRP A 232 -5.38 17.63 10.41
N LEU A 233 -5.68 16.37 10.71
CA LEU A 233 -6.14 15.99 12.06
C LEU A 233 -5.13 16.38 13.14
N GLN A 234 -3.83 16.24 12.86
CA GLN A 234 -2.78 16.57 13.81
C GLN A 234 -2.48 18.06 13.82
N ALA A 235 -2.10 18.66 12.70
CA ALA A 235 -1.64 20.04 12.63
C ALA A 235 -2.80 21.04 12.58
N GLY A 236 -3.90 20.73 11.89
CA GLY A 236 -5.05 21.61 11.75
C GLY A 236 -6.03 21.55 12.92
N ARG A 237 -6.15 20.38 13.58
CA ARG A 237 -7.06 20.15 14.73
C ARG A 237 -6.36 19.92 16.07
N GLY A 238 -5.05 19.77 16.08
CA GLY A 238 -4.26 19.53 17.30
C GLY A 238 -4.46 18.16 17.92
N LEU A 239 -4.94 17.15 17.16
CA LEU A 239 -5.05 15.79 17.68
C LEU A 239 -3.66 15.16 17.83
N SER A 240 -3.49 14.33 18.88
CA SER A 240 -2.26 13.53 19.01
C SER A 240 -2.15 12.51 17.88
N PRO A 241 -0.94 12.01 17.57
CA PRO A 241 -0.72 10.94 16.60
C PRO A 241 -1.57 9.68 16.88
N SER A 242 -1.73 9.29 18.15
CA SER A 242 -2.62 8.18 18.54
C SER A 242 -4.08 8.46 18.24
N GLN A 243 -4.56 9.65 18.57
CA GLN A 243 -5.95 10.03 18.32
C GLN A 243 -6.24 10.05 16.81
N ALA A 244 -5.34 10.62 16.01
CA ALA A 244 -5.45 10.63 14.56
C ALA A 244 -5.42 9.21 13.97
N GLY A 245 -4.55 8.34 14.46
CA GLY A 245 -4.46 6.96 14.04
C GLY A 245 -5.68 6.13 14.42
N LEU A 246 -6.18 6.28 15.66
CA LEU A 246 -7.39 5.58 16.13
C LEU A 246 -8.65 6.01 15.37
N LEU A 247 -8.72 7.31 15.00
CA LEU A 247 -9.84 7.83 14.22
C LEU A 247 -9.93 7.17 12.82
N LEU A 248 -8.86 6.64 12.28
CA LEU A 248 -8.86 5.93 11.01
C LEU A 248 -9.32 4.46 11.11
N LEU A 249 -9.42 3.87 12.32
CA LEU A 249 -9.87 2.48 12.46
C LEU A 249 -11.21 2.17 11.77
N PRO A 250 -12.25 3.02 11.91
CA PRO A 250 -13.54 2.77 11.26
C PRO A 250 -13.43 2.69 9.72
N LEU A 251 -12.54 3.46 9.08
CA LEU A 251 -12.29 3.39 7.64
C LEU A 251 -11.89 1.96 7.24
N PHE A 252 -10.90 1.42 7.91
CA PHE A 252 -10.38 0.10 7.59
C PHE A 252 -11.37 -1.01 7.95
N ALA A 253 -12.08 -0.88 9.08
CA ALA A 253 -13.13 -1.82 9.47
C ALA A 253 -14.23 -1.88 8.41
N THR A 254 -14.69 -0.70 7.93
CA THR A 254 -15.67 -0.61 6.83
C THR A 254 -15.11 -1.21 5.54
N ALA A 255 -13.84 -0.94 5.19
CA ALA A 255 -13.22 -1.49 3.99
C ALA A 255 -13.19 -3.01 4.00
N VAL A 256 -12.81 -3.62 5.13
CA VAL A 256 -12.82 -5.09 5.30
C VAL A 256 -14.24 -5.64 5.24
N GLY A 257 -15.20 -5.02 5.92
CA GLY A 257 -16.60 -5.42 5.89
C GLY A 257 -17.19 -5.39 4.47
N VAL A 258 -17.00 -4.29 3.76
CA VAL A 258 -17.46 -4.13 2.37
C VAL A 258 -16.79 -5.14 1.43
N ALA A 259 -15.48 -5.35 1.55
CA ALA A 259 -14.76 -6.34 0.76
C ALA A 259 -15.28 -7.77 1.02
N ALA A 260 -15.56 -8.12 2.27
CA ALA A 260 -16.12 -9.43 2.64
C ALA A 260 -17.53 -9.64 2.08
N LEU A 261 -18.41 -8.63 2.21
CA LEU A 261 -19.80 -8.69 1.74
C LEU A 261 -19.89 -8.73 0.21
N THR A 262 -19.02 -8.00 -0.48
CA THR A 262 -19.09 -7.86 -1.95
C THR A 262 -18.13 -8.78 -2.70
N GLY A 263 -17.21 -9.46 -2.02
CA GLY A 263 -16.16 -10.27 -2.63
C GLY A 263 -16.66 -11.33 -3.60
N ARG A 264 -17.78 -11.96 -3.31
CA ARG A 264 -18.41 -13.00 -4.15
C ARG A 264 -19.15 -12.45 -5.38
N SER A 265 -19.51 -11.18 -5.39
CA SER A 265 -20.25 -10.59 -6.51
C SER A 265 -19.33 -10.42 -7.74
N GLN A 266 -19.83 -10.77 -8.91
CA GLN A 266 -19.12 -10.66 -10.19
C GLN A 266 -19.36 -9.33 -10.92
N ALA A 267 -20.16 -8.44 -10.36
CA ALA A 267 -20.53 -7.15 -10.96
C ALA A 267 -19.38 -6.12 -10.83
N LEU A 268 -18.27 -6.34 -11.54
CA LEU A 268 -17.07 -5.51 -11.41
C LEU A 268 -17.32 -4.04 -11.71
N ARG A 269 -18.03 -3.74 -12.83
CA ARG A 269 -18.36 -2.37 -13.21
C ARG A 269 -19.25 -1.69 -12.17
N GLY A 270 -20.32 -2.35 -11.73
CA GLY A 270 -21.23 -1.80 -10.71
C GLY A 270 -20.51 -1.44 -9.42
N LYS A 271 -19.59 -2.30 -8.96
CA LYS A 271 -18.76 -2.01 -7.78
C LYS A 271 -17.89 -0.77 -7.96
N LEU A 272 -17.25 -0.61 -9.13
CA LEU A 272 -16.38 0.55 -9.40
C LEU A 272 -17.19 1.84 -9.57
N VAL A 273 -18.39 1.78 -10.14
CA VAL A 273 -19.31 2.94 -10.22
C VAL A 273 -19.72 3.38 -8.81
N VAL A 274 -20.16 2.44 -7.97
CA VAL A 274 -20.51 2.75 -6.57
C VAL A 274 -19.30 3.28 -5.81
N ALA A 275 -18.13 2.64 -5.96
CA ALA A 275 -16.91 3.08 -5.29
C ALA A 275 -16.53 4.51 -5.68
N SER A 276 -16.55 4.84 -6.97
CA SER A 276 -16.19 6.18 -7.45
C SER A 276 -17.23 7.24 -7.08
N ALA A 277 -18.53 6.90 -7.07
CA ALA A 277 -19.57 7.81 -6.61
C ALA A 277 -19.46 8.12 -5.11
N VAL A 278 -19.25 7.09 -4.28
CA VAL A 278 -19.03 7.26 -2.85
C VAL A 278 -17.72 8.02 -2.57
N GLN A 279 -16.66 7.73 -3.34
CA GLN A 279 -15.38 8.45 -3.22
C GLN A 279 -15.55 9.95 -3.51
N LEU A 280 -16.31 10.31 -4.55
CA LEU A 280 -16.63 11.70 -4.85
C LEU A 280 -17.46 12.34 -3.71
N ALA A 281 -18.47 11.64 -3.18
CA ALA A 281 -19.28 12.12 -2.07
C ALA A 281 -18.42 12.35 -0.80
N VAL A 282 -17.47 11.48 -0.50
CA VAL A 282 -16.51 11.67 0.60
C VAL A 282 -15.69 12.93 0.40
N CYS A 283 -15.17 13.17 -0.80
CA CYS A 283 -14.41 14.39 -1.09
C CYS A 283 -15.27 15.65 -0.88
N LEU A 284 -16.54 15.63 -1.28
CA LEU A 284 -17.48 16.74 -1.02
C LEU A 284 -17.77 16.92 0.47
N LEU A 285 -17.88 15.83 1.24
CA LEU A 285 -18.03 15.90 2.70
C LEU A 285 -16.79 16.49 3.38
N VAL A 286 -15.59 16.18 2.91
CA VAL A 286 -14.35 16.76 3.45
C VAL A 286 -14.28 18.27 3.22
N LEU A 287 -14.82 18.80 2.12
CA LEU A 287 -14.90 20.25 1.89
C LEU A 287 -15.79 21.00 2.90
N ALA A 288 -16.70 20.29 3.58
CA ALA A 288 -17.53 20.85 4.63
C ALA A 288 -16.88 20.83 6.01
N LEU A 289 -15.67 20.25 6.15
CA LEU A 289 -14.98 20.14 7.43
C LEU A 289 -14.26 21.45 7.78
N HIS A 290 -14.34 21.79 9.07
CA HIS A 290 -13.64 22.90 9.70
C HIS A 290 -12.89 22.43 10.96
N PRO A 291 -11.95 23.21 11.51
CA PRO A 291 -11.23 22.81 12.72
C PRO A 291 -12.17 22.46 13.89
N ASP A 292 -13.29 23.15 13.99
CA ASP A 292 -14.29 22.98 15.06
C ASP A 292 -15.39 21.97 14.74
N SER A 293 -15.30 21.25 13.59
CA SER A 293 -16.29 20.25 13.21
C SER A 293 -16.44 19.19 14.30
N PRO A 294 -17.66 18.79 14.66
CA PRO A 294 -17.87 17.81 15.73
C PRO A 294 -17.31 16.44 15.33
N LEU A 295 -16.92 15.66 16.33
CA LEU A 295 -16.26 14.35 16.12
C LEU A 295 -17.10 13.39 15.26
N TRP A 296 -18.44 13.42 15.40
CA TRP A 296 -19.32 12.57 14.61
C TRP A 296 -19.20 12.84 13.10
N MET A 297 -18.97 14.09 12.66
CA MET A 297 -18.74 14.40 11.24
C MET A 297 -17.47 13.73 10.73
N LEU A 298 -16.39 13.79 11.50
CA LEU A 298 -15.14 13.10 11.16
C LEU A 298 -15.35 11.58 11.06
N LEU A 299 -16.08 11.01 12.02
CA LEU A 299 -16.41 9.58 12.03
C LEU A 299 -17.23 9.18 10.79
N VAL A 300 -18.22 9.99 10.39
CA VAL A 300 -18.99 9.76 9.16
C VAL A 300 -18.09 9.76 7.93
N VAL A 301 -17.25 10.78 7.79
CA VAL A 301 -16.30 10.89 6.66
C VAL A 301 -15.38 9.67 6.61
N VAL A 302 -14.83 9.26 7.75
CA VAL A 302 -13.92 8.12 7.85
C VAL A 302 -14.62 6.80 7.55
N LEU A 303 -15.82 6.57 8.12
CA LEU A 303 -16.63 5.37 7.84
C LEU A 303 -16.97 5.24 6.36
N VAL A 304 -17.49 6.32 5.77
CA VAL A 304 -17.89 6.31 4.36
C VAL A 304 -16.69 6.14 3.43
N SER A 305 -15.52 6.68 3.80
CA SER A 305 -14.25 6.49 3.05
C SER A 305 -13.80 5.02 2.97
N GLY A 306 -14.22 4.18 3.90
CA GLY A 306 -13.93 2.75 3.87
C GLY A 306 -14.65 2.00 2.73
N VAL A 307 -15.79 2.51 2.26
CA VAL A 307 -16.57 1.86 1.19
C VAL A 307 -15.78 1.77 -0.12
N PRO A 308 -15.27 2.87 -0.70
CA PRO A 308 -14.45 2.80 -1.92
C PRO A 308 -13.16 1.99 -1.72
N GLN A 309 -12.56 2.04 -0.54
CA GLN A 309 -11.36 1.23 -0.24
C GLN A 309 -11.66 -0.27 -0.33
N GLY A 310 -12.76 -0.73 0.25
CA GLY A 310 -13.17 -2.14 0.21
C GLY A 310 -13.59 -2.61 -1.17
N LEU A 311 -14.24 -1.74 -1.96
CA LEU A 311 -14.68 -2.08 -3.32
C LEU A 311 -13.54 -2.10 -4.32
N ASN A 312 -12.64 -1.09 -4.31
CA ASN A 312 -11.62 -0.90 -5.34
C ASN A 312 -10.56 -2.01 -5.35
N GLY A 313 -10.05 -2.39 -4.18
CA GLY A 313 -8.89 -3.29 -4.07
C GLY A 313 -9.09 -4.63 -4.77
N LEU A 314 -10.11 -5.39 -4.37
CA LEU A 314 -10.42 -6.69 -4.95
C LEU A 314 -10.96 -6.58 -6.39
N THR A 315 -11.78 -5.56 -6.66
CA THR A 315 -12.40 -5.41 -7.98
C THR A 315 -11.37 -5.14 -9.06
N LEU A 316 -10.39 -4.27 -8.80
CA LEU A 316 -9.31 -3.97 -9.74
C LEU A 316 -8.38 -5.18 -9.96
N GLN A 317 -8.11 -5.98 -8.92
CA GLN A 317 -7.37 -7.23 -9.08
C GLN A 317 -8.12 -8.24 -9.93
N HIS A 318 -9.43 -8.42 -9.70
CA HIS A 318 -10.27 -9.30 -10.52
C HIS A 318 -10.38 -8.80 -11.98
N ALA A 319 -10.45 -7.48 -12.20
CA ALA A 319 -10.47 -6.90 -13.54
C ALA A 319 -9.17 -7.23 -14.30
N VAL A 320 -8.02 -7.06 -13.68
CA VAL A 320 -6.72 -7.45 -14.27
C VAL A 320 -6.70 -8.94 -14.57
N TYR A 321 -7.14 -9.79 -13.64
CA TYR A 321 -7.16 -11.23 -13.84
C TYR A 321 -8.01 -11.65 -15.05
N ARG A 322 -9.14 -10.98 -15.30
CA ARG A 322 -10.01 -11.26 -16.45
C ARG A 322 -9.47 -10.71 -17.77
N GLN A 323 -8.80 -9.56 -17.75
CA GLN A 323 -8.37 -8.83 -18.96
C GLN A 323 -6.95 -9.19 -19.41
N ALA A 324 -6.13 -9.74 -18.51
CA ALA A 324 -4.77 -10.12 -18.82
C ALA A 324 -4.70 -11.43 -19.60
N ASP A 325 -3.69 -11.54 -20.48
CA ASP A 325 -3.32 -12.81 -21.10
C ASP A 325 -3.00 -13.85 -20.00
N PRO A 326 -3.59 -15.06 -20.03
CA PRO A 326 -3.33 -16.11 -19.03
C PRO A 326 -1.83 -16.42 -18.80
N SER A 327 -1.00 -16.30 -19.85
CA SER A 327 0.44 -16.49 -19.76
C SER A 327 1.19 -15.34 -19.07
N ARG A 328 0.51 -14.18 -18.81
CA ARG A 328 1.11 -12.92 -18.36
C ARG A 328 0.42 -12.29 -17.15
N VAL A 329 -0.49 -13.01 -16.51
CA VAL A 329 -1.28 -12.51 -15.36
C VAL A 329 -0.38 -11.97 -14.24
N ALA A 330 0.74 -12.63 -13.95
CA ALA A 330 1.68 -12.20 -12.91
C ALA A 330 2.34 -10.85 -13.26
N ALA A 331 2.77 -10.66 -14.51
CA ALA A 331 3.35 -9.39 -14.98
C ALA A 331 2.31 -8.27 -14.94
N SER A 332 1.08 -8.55 -15.36
CA SER A 332 -0.05 -7.60 -15.33
C SER A 332 -0.43 -7.20 -13.91
N ALA A 333 -0.43 -8.13 -12.96
CA ALA A 333 -0.65 -7.84 -11.55
C ALA A 333 0.49 -6.99 -10.94
N GLY A 334 1.74 -7.25 -11.36
CA GLY A 334 2.88 -6.42 -10.98
C GLY A 334 2.74 -4.98 -11.48
N LEU A 335 2.31 -4.81 -12.72
CA LEU A 335 2.09 -3.49 -13.31
C LEU A 335 0.93 -2.74 -12.63
N LEU A 336 -0.15 -3.44 -12.24
CA LEU A 336 -1.22 -2.86 -11.41
C LEU A 336 -0.64 -2.23 -10.13
N ARG A 337 0.26 -2.92 -9.44
CA ARG A 337 0.92 -2.40 -8.25
C ARG A 337 1.74 -1.14 -8.52
N THR A 338 2.43 -1.09 -9.66
CA THR A 338 3.15 0.12 -10.08
C THR A 338 2.21 1.32 -10.19
N PHE A 339 1.04 1.15 -10.83
CA PHE A 339 0.06 2.24 -10.94
C PHE A 339 -0.56 2.64 -9.60
N VAL A 340 -0.74 1.71 -8.66
CA VAL A 340 -1.12 2.01 -7.28
C VAL A 340 -0.08 2.91 -6.60
N TYR A 341 1.22 2.59 -6.74
CA TYR A 341 2.30 3.39 -6.15
C TYR A 341 2.48 4.74 -6.84
N LEU A 342 2.26 4.83 -8.16
CA LEU A 342 2.22 6.11 -8.86
C LEU A 342 1.13 7.02 -8.29
N GLY A 343 -0.03 6.46 -7.92
CA GLY A 343 -1.08 7.22 -7.22
C GLY A 343 -0.59 7.85 -5.92
N ALA A 344 0.14 7.10 -5.10
CA ALA A 344 0.73 7.60 -3.87
C ALA A 344 1.78 8.69 -4.12
N ILE A 345 2.60 8.55 -5.16
CA ILE A 345 3.61 9.54 -5.55
C ILE A 345 2.95 10.84 -5.98
N VAL A 346 1.96 10.78 -6.88
CA VAL A 346 1.20 11.94 -7.34
C VAL A 346 0.57 12.67 -6.15
N THR A 347 -0.07 11.92 -5.27
CA THR A 347 -0.67 12.47 -4.05
C THR A 347 0.34 13.17 -3.15
N ALA A 348 1.47 12.53 -2.86
CA ALA A 348 2.51 13.13 -2.01
C ALA A 348 3.07 14.42 -2.63
N SER A 349 3.22 14.46 -3.95
CA SER A 349 3.66 15.66 -4.66
C SER A 349 2.63 16.80 -4.55
N VAL A 350 1.35 16.51 -4.76
CA VAL A 350 0.27 17.50 -4.64
C VAL A 350 0.15 17.99 -3.19
N GLN A 351 0.23 17.08 -2.21
CA GLN A 351 0.22 17.47 -0.79
C GLN A 351 1.38 18.39 -0.43
N GLY A 352 2.59 18.09 -0.92
CA GLY A 352 3.76 18.95 -0.71
C GLY A 352 3.57 20.35 -1.29
N LEU A 353 2.89 20.47 -2.44
CA LEU A 353 2.59 21.76 -3.06
C LEU A 353 1.50 22.54 -2.31
N VAL A 354 0.42 21.84 -1.94
CA VAL A 354 -0.79 22.47 -1.39
C VAL A 354 -0.61 22.86 0.09
N PHE A 355 0.00 21.99 0.88
CA PHE A 355 0.29 22.30 2.28
C PHE A 355 1.49 23.24 2.46
N GLY A 356 2.37 23.30 1.47
CA GLY A 356 3.46 24.28 1.45
C GLY A 356 4.30 24.27 2.73
N SER A 357 4.19 25.34 3.51
CA SER A 357 4.94 25.53 4.76
C SER A 357 4.22 24.95 6.00
N HIS A 358 2.90 24.86 5.99
CA HIS A 358 2.10 24.38 7.13
C HIS A 358 0.79 23.73 6.66
N VAL A 359 0.28 22.81 7.48
CA VAL A 359 -0.98 22.13 7.21
C VAL A 359 -2.11 22.88 7.90
N ASP A 360 -3.04 23.38 7.11
CA ASP A 360 -4.25 24.06 7.59
C ASP A 360 -5.51 23.56 6.86
N THR A 361 -6.66 24.10 7.19
CA THR A 361 -7.93 23.75 6.57
C THR A 361 -8.02 24.21 5.12
N ALA A 362 -7.42 25.36 4.77
CA ALA A 362 -7.38 25.84 3.39
C ALA A 362 -6.57 24.90 2.50
N GLY A 363 -5.43 24.41 2.98
CA GLY A 363 -4.63 23.39 2.33
C GLY A 363 -5.37 22.05 2.17
N LEU A 364 -6.10 21.60 3.22
CA LEU A 364 -6.94 20.40 3.11
C LEU A 364 -8.02 20.57 2.04
N HIS A 365 -8.70 21.73 2.00
CA HIS A 365 -9.72 22.00 0.99
C HIS A 365 -9.13 22.06 -0.42
N ALA A 366 -7.97 22.69 -0.61
CA ALA A 366 -7.29 22.74 -1.90
C ALA A 366 -6.87 21.34 -2.39
N LEU A 367 -6.31 20.51 -1.49
CA LEU A 367 -6.07 19.10 -1.78
C LEU A 367 -7.38 18.41 -2.18
N THR A 368 -8.44 18.62 -1.40
CA THR A 368 -9.73 17.94 -1.62
C THR A 368 -10.38 18.36 -2.95
N VAL A 369 -10.26 19.62 -3.38
CA VAL A 369 -10.70 20.06 -4.73
C VAL A 369 -9.98 19.24 -5.82
N PHE A 370 -8.67 19.05 -5.71
CA PHE A 370 -7.94 18.16 -6.62
C PHE A 370 -8.49 16.73 -6.58
N LEU A 371 -8.76 16.19 -5.39
CA LEU A 371 -9.32 14.85 -5.23
C LEU A 371 -10.76 14.74 -5.78
N VAL A 372 -11.57 15.80 -5.72
CA VAL A 372 -12.90 15.88 -6.37
C VAL A 372 -12.76 15.72 -7.88
N VAL A 373 -11.85 16.46 -8.51
CA VAL A 373 -11.61 16.35 -9.95
C VAL A 373 -11.18 14.92 -10.33
N VAL A 374 -10.23 14.35 -9.58
CA VAL A 374 -9.77 12.96 -9.81
C VAL A 374 -10.91 11.96 -9.64
N SER A 375 -11.74 12.12 -8.59
CA SER A 375 -12.90 11.24 -8.34
C SER A 375 -13.97 11.37 -9.43
N ALA A 376 -14.22 12.57 -9.93
CA ALA A 376 -15.14 12.79 -11.03
C ALA A 376 -14.66 12.12 -12.32
N VAL A 377 -13.39 12.27 -12.67
CA VAL A 377 -12.79 11.55 -13.82
C VAL A 377 -12.87 10.03 -13.63
N PHE A 378 -12.60 9.54 -12.42
CA PHE A 378 -12.72 8.12 -12.11
C PHE A 378 -14.18 7.61 -12.28
N LEU A 379 -15.16 8.38 -11.82
CA LEU A 379 -16.57 8.08 -11.97
C LEU A 379 -16.97 8.05 -13.47
N LEU A 380 -16.57 9.07 -14.22
CA LEU A 380 -16.86 9.14 -15.67
C LEU A 380 -16.31 7.91 -16.42
N ILE A 381 -15.04 7.53 -16.14
CA ILE A 381 -14.44 6.33 -16.75
C ILE A 381 -15.28 5.08 -16.41
N ASN A 382 -15.73 4.92 -15.16
CA ASN A 382 -16.49 3.74 -14.74
C ASN A 382 -17.92 3.71 -15.30
N VAL A 383 -18.53 4.88 -15.53
CA VAL A 383 -19.87 5.00 -16.11
C VAL A 383 -19.85 4.75 -17.62
N PHE A 384 -18.86 5.29 -18.34
CA PHE A 384 -18.85 5.24 -19.81
C PHE A 384 -18.13 4.00 -20.36
N ASP A 385 -17.11 3.50 -19.69
CA ASP A 385 -16.38 2.31 -20.16
C ASP A 385 -17.09 1.02 -19.75
N ARG A 386 -17.49 0.24 -20.77
CA ARG A 386 -18.18 -1.04 -20.63
C ARG A 386 -17.25 -2.26 -20.77
N SER A 387 -15.93 -2.06 -20.79
CA SER A 387 -14.96 -3.15 -20.96
C SER A 387 -15.02 -4.23 -19.87
N LEU A 388 -15.63 -3.93 -18.72
CA LEU A 388 -15.82 -4.84 -17.60
C LEU A 388 -17.18 -5.57 -17.58
N GLU A 389 -18.06 -5.29 -18.53
CA GLU A 389 -19.35 -6.00 -18.69
C GLU A 389 -19.20 -7.28 -19.52
N ARG A 390 -18.11 -7.40 -20.25
CA ARG A 390 -17.72 -8.56 -21.07
C ARG A 390 -16.79 -9.45 -20.24
#